data_4fd2a2062715764ba9def7625e8d38d8
#
_entry.id   4fd2a2062715764ba9def7625e8d38d8
#
_cell.length_a   1.000
_cell.length_b   1.000
_cell.length_c   1.000
_cell.angle_alpha   90.00
_cell.angle_beta   90.00
_cell.angle_gamma   90.00
#
_symmetry.space_group_name_H-M   'P 1'
#
loop_
_entity.id
_entity.type
_entity.pdbx_description
1 polymer ?
#
loop_
_entity_poly.entity_id
_entity_poly.type
_entity_poly.pdbx_seq_one_letter_code
_entity_poly.pdbx_strand_id
1 'polypeptide(L)'
;MEQVELEHAIVEEIRSAGKVANSRAFAERLKVNHEELVAALNSMYRRDLVTLTQLEPEVVLRLTAEGALYAQHGTPEWCLREALERRGPTPVSELDTLLEEFWRQTSPNNALDGSKLAKIGMQQGLKLGLFELDKRVRPPCVACVGSSDSEAVHKLQMLQKSLRALHSGAQTALSGDHALDAALVDEILRRNLATRNKLKVFAASAGPRFEHALVEQLTDLTREMLLSESWKNATFKEFNFEAAGVAPVDGGRLHPLLKVREEFRLIFLEMGFTEMPSNQYVESSFWNFDALFQPQQHPARDAHDTFFLNEPALCKRIGDASPATEAYVERVRGVHDQGGYGSRGYGYAWDHTEAMRNVLRTHTTAISARMLYRMARELQDGRTDASNFARRMFSIDRVFRNETLDATHLCEFHQVEGWVAGPDLSLADLKGIISQFFRRIGMHRLRFKPTYNPYTEPSMEIYAYHEALGRWVEIGNSGIFRPEMLQPMGLPPNIQVIAWGLSLERPTMILYGLSNIRDLFGHRVSLQTIRDNPICRLGW
;
A
#
# COMPACT_ATOMS: atom_id res chain seq x y z
N MET A 1 6.94 -25.26 19.75
CA MET A 1 8.17 -24.61 20.25
C MET A 1 8.47 -23.42 19.37
N GLU A 2 8.87 -22.30 19.93
CA GLU A 2 9.33 -21.16 19.12
C GLU A 2 10.68 -21.48 18.47
N GLN A 3 11.02 -20.82 17.38
CA GLN A 3 12.24 -21.09 16.62
C GLN A 3 13.50 -20.97 17.48
N VAL A 4 13.52 -20.01 18.42
CA VAL A 4 14.64 -19.79 19.34
C VAL A 4 14.82 -20.98 20.30
N GLU A 5 13.74 -21.54 20.81
CA GLU A 5 13.77 -22.72 21.68
C GLU A 5 14.29 -23.97 20.95
N LEU A 6 13.92 -24.10 19.66
CA LEU A 6 14.44 -25.18 18.81
C LEU A 6 15.95 -25.05 18.57
N GLU A 7 16.42 -23.83 18.29
CA GLU A 7 17.85 -23.57 18.10
C GLU A 7 18.64 -23.86 19.40
N HIS A 8 18.11 -23.48 20.57
CA HIS A 8 18.69 -23.83 21.86
C HIS A 8 18.77 -25.34 22.06
N ALA A 9 17.70 -26.08 21.79
CA ALA A 9 17.68 -27.54 21.93
C ALA A 9 18.70 -28.22 21.00
N ILE A 10 18.84 -27.72 19.76
CA ILE A 10 19.86 -28.22 18.82
C ILE A 10 21.27 -27.98 19.34
N VAL A 11 21.55 -26.80 19.90
CA VAL A 11 22.86 -26.45 20.44
C VAL A 11 23.19 -27.32 21.65
N GLU A 12 22.24 -27.53 22.55
CA GLU A 12 22.43 -28.40 23.72
C GLU A 12 22.69 -29.85 23.32
N GLU A 13 21.97 -30.38 22.32
CA GLU A 13 22.20 -31.71 21.80
C GLU A 13 23.62 -31.86 21.21
N ILE A 14 24.03 -30.89 20.40
CA ILE A 14 25.38 -30.92 19.81
C ILE A 14 26.46 -30.79 20.89
N ARG A 15 26.26 -29.96 21.92
CA ARG A 15 27.21 -29.84 23.04
C ARG A 15 27.31 -31.11 23.85
N SER A 16 26.19 -31.79 24.16
CA SER A 16 26.15 -32.98 24.99
C SER A 16 26.50 -34.27 24.26
N ALA A 17 25.95 -34.46 23.03
CA ALA A 17 26.10 -35.69 22.26
C ALA A 17 27.10 -35.58 21.09
N GLY A 18 27.71 -34.41 20.90
CA GLY A 18 28.64 -34.12 19.79
C GLY A 18 27.94 -33.84 18.46
N LYS A 19 26.74 -34.32 18.25
CA LYS A 19 25.95 -34.13 17.00
C LYS A 19 24.48 -34.50 17.21
N VAL A 20 23.61 -33.93 16.38
CA VAL A 20 22.27 -34.47 16.10
C VAL A 20 22.43 -35.59 15.07
N ALA A 21 22.34 -36.85 15.51
CA ALA A 21 22.63 -37.99 14.65
C ALA A 21 21.57 -38.17 13.55
N ASN A 22 20.29 -37.90 13.83
CA ASN A 22 19.17 -38.02 12.94
C ASN A 22 18.11 -36.98 13.30
N SER A 23 17.83 -36.05 12.39
CA SER A 23 16.89 -34.94 12.59
C SER A 23 15.46 -35.42 12.88
N ARG A 24 15.03 -36.54 12.32
CA ARG A 24 13.70 -37.09 12.56
C ARG A 24 13.58 -37.65 13.98
N ALA A 25 14.50 -38.54 14.39
CA ALA A 25 14.50 -39.10 15.73
C ALA A 25 14.62 -37.98 16.81
N PHE A 26 15.34 -36.91 16.49
CA PHE A 26 15.44 -35.75 17.38
C PHE A 26 14.13 -34.96 17.46
N ALA A 27 13.44 -34.75 16.35
CA ALA A 27 12.12 -34.11 16.32
C ALA A 27 11.07 -34.90 17.11
N GLU A 28 11.07 -36.23 16.95
CA GLU A 28 10.19 -37.13 17.71
C GLU A 28 10.46 -37.06 19.23
N ARG A 29 11.70 -37.02 19.63
CA ARG A 29 12.10 -36.87 21.02
C ARG A 29 11.66 -35.54 21.64
N LEU A 30 11.73 -34.44 20.85
CA LEU A 30 11.27 -33.11 21.26
C LEU A 30 9.76 -32.92 21.10
N LYS A 31 9.06 -33.87 20.47
CA LYS A 31 7.61 -33.79 20.13
C LYS A 31 7.27 -32.58 19.29
N VAL A 32 8.13 -32.22 18.33
CA VAL A 32 7.95 -31.12 17.39
C VAL A 32 7.82 -31.63 15.97
N ASN A 33 7.29 -30.78 15.07
CA ASN A 33 7.21 -31.10 13.67
C ASN A 33 8.62 -31.18 13.06
N HIS A 34 8.92 -32.25 12.34
CA HIS A 34 10.21 -32.44 11.70
C HIS A 34 10.52 -31.34 10.67
N GLU A 35 9.52 -30.80 9.96
CA GLU A 35 9.70 -29.71 8.99
C GLU A 35 10.18 -28.42 9.70
N GLU A 36 9.66 -28.12 10.90
CA GLU A 36 10.08 -26.99 11.73
C GLU A 36 11.54 -27.16 12.21
N LEU A 37 11.90 -28.36 12.66
CA LEU A 37 13.28 -28.66 13.07
C LEU A 37 14.26 -28.54 11.90
N VAL A 38 13.90 -29.03 10.72
CA VAL A 38 14.74 -28.90 9.51
C VAL A 38 14.86 -27.45 9.08
N ALA A 39 13.81 -26.65 9.24
CA ALA A 39 13.88 -25.21 8.99
C ALA A 39 14.86 -24.50 9.94
N ALA A 40 14.82 -24.84 11.23
CA ALA A 40 15.78 -24.33 12.22
C ALA A 40 17.22 -24.76 11.90
N LEU A 41 17.44 -26.03 11.58
CA LEU A 41 18.75 -26.55 11.17
C LEU A 41 19.30 -25.83 9.93
N ASN A 42 18.48 -25.59 8.91
CA ASN A 42 18.86 -24.85 7.72
C ASN A 42 19.15 -23.37 8.03
N SER A 43 18.42 -22.77 8.94
CA SER A 43 18.68 -21.40 9.43
C SER A 43 20.06 -21.32 10.09
N MET A 44 20.38 -22.27 10.97
CA MET A 44 21.68 -22.36 11.64
C MET A 44 22.82 -22.68 10.67
N TYR A 45 22.59 -23.54 9.69
CA TYR A 45 23.57 -23.87 8.65
C TYR A 45 23.96 -22.64 7.81
N ARG A 46 22.99 -21.81 7.42
CA ARG A 46 23.26 -20.56 6.69
C ARG A 46 24.07 -19.54 7.47
N ARG A 47 24.07 -19.66 8.80
CA ARG A 47 24.85 -18.80 9.71
C ARG A 47 26.20 -19.43 10.12
N ASP A 48 26.59 -20.54 9.48
CA ASP A 48 27.79 -21.32 9.80
C ASP A 48 27.85 -21.85 11.25
N LEU A 49 26.69 -21.91 11.92
CA LEU A 49 26.59 -22.41 13.29
C LEU A 49 26.60 -23.94 13.36
N VAL A 50 26.07 -24.60 12.35
CA VAL A 50 26.08 -26.05 12.23
C VAL A 50 26.49 -26.49 10.83
N THR A 51 27.08 -27.70 10.74
CA THR A 51 27.32 -28.38 9.48
C THR A 51 26.26 -29.44 9.29
N LEU A 52 25.59 -29.47 8.13
CA LEU A 52 24.55 -30.45 7.83
C LEU A 52 25.06 -31.52 6.87
N THR A 53 24.78 -32.77 7.21
CA THR A 53 25.00 -33.92 6.34
C THR A 53 23.66 -34.56 6.03
N GLN A 54 23.27 -34.61 4.75
CA GLN A 54 22.05 -35.28 4.36
C GLN A 54 22.25 -36.81 4.48
N LEU A 55 21.34 -37.46 5.21
CA LEU A 55 21.28 -38.90 5.35
C LEU A 55 20.42 -39.51 4.23
N GLU A 56 20.40 -40.85 4.15
CA GLU A 56 19.48 -41.54 3.24
C GLU A 56 18.03 -41.15 3.58
N PRO A 57 17.21 -40.82 2.54
CA PRO A 57 15.84 -40.44 2.77
C PRO A 57 15.03 -41.57 3.38
N GLU A 58 14.33 -41.28 4.45
CA GLU A 58 13.40 -42.25 5.04
C GLU A 58 12.06 -42.25 4.28
N VAL A 59 11.50 -43.46 4.09
CA VAL A 59 10.19 -43.60 3.46
C VAL A 59 9.11 -43.59 4.53
N VAL A 60 8.20 -42.63 4.43
CA VAL A 60 7.09 -42.44 5.37
C VAL A 60 5.75 -42.55 4.63
N LEU A 61 4.73 -42.96 5.35
CA LEU A 61 3.35 -42.94 4.87
C LEU A 61 2.69 -41.61 5.26
N ARG A 62 2.07 -40.97 4.28
CA ARG A 62 1.24 -39.77 4.50
C ARG A 62 -0.19 -40.08 4.04
N LEU A 63 -1.15 -39.87 4.93
CA LEU A 63 -2.56 -40.09 4.60
C LEU A 63 -3.01 -39.17 3.46
N THR A 64 -3.82 -39.69 2.56
CA THR A 64 -4.58 -38.90 1.61
C THR A 64 -5.73 -38.18 2.32
N ALA A 65 -6.39 -37.22 1.66
CA ALA A 65 -7.57 -36.56 2.22
C ALA A 65 -8.66 -37.58 2.63
N GLU A 66 -8.85 -38.61 1.83
CA GLU A 66 -9.79 -39.72 2.10
C GLU A 66 -9.31 -40.57 3.28
N GLY A 67 -8.02 -40.92 3.32
CA GLY A 67 -7.42 -41.64 4.44
C GLY A 67 -7.50 -40.90 5.77
N ALA A 68 -7.29 -39.60 5.77
CA ALA A 68 -7.43 -38.75 6.97
C ALA A 68 -8.89 -38.71 7.46
N LEU A 69 -9.84 -38.65 6.54
CA LEU A 69 -11.26 -38.68 6.86
C LEU A 69 -11.67 -40.02 7.49
N TYR A 70 -11.20 -41.15 6.92
CA TYR A 70 -11.48 -42.47 7.46
C TYR A 70 -10.76 -42.77 8.77
N ALA A 71 -9.62 -42.15 8.99
CA ALA A 71 -8.93 -42.21 10.29
C ALA A 71 -9.75 -41.55 11.42
N GLN A 72 -10.40 -40.43 11.13
CA GLN A 72 -11.22 -39.70 12.09
C GLN A 72 -12.59 -40.40 12.34
N HIS A 73 -13.27 -40.77 11.28
CA HIS A 73 -14.69 -41.16 11.34
C HIS A 73 -14.95 -42.68 11.15
N GLY A 74 -13.95 -43.42 10.75
CA GLY A 74 -14.06 -44.83 10.40
C GLY A 74 -14.11 -45.05 8.89
N THR A 75 -13.65 -46.24 8.44
CA THR A 75 -13.81 -46.64 7.05
C THR A 75 -15.29 -46.92 6.73
N PRO A 76 -15.73 -46.83 5.46
CA PRO A 76 -17.13 -47.08 5.11
C PRO A 76 -17.68 -48.42 5.57
N GLU A 77 -16.88 -49.53 5.46
CA GLU A 77 -17.24 -50.83 5.94
C GLU A 77 -17.30 -50.93 7.48
N TRP A 78 -16.47 -50.16 8.19
CA TRP A 78 -16.54 -50.02 9.64
C TRP A 78 -17.87 -49.37 10.06
N CYS A 79 -18.15 -48.20 9.46
CA CYS A 79 -19.37 -47.44 9.76
C CYS A 79 -20.63 -48.22 9.42
N LEU A 80 -20.63 -48.92 8.26
CA LEU A 80 -21.76 -49.75 7.85
C LEU A 80 -21.98 -50.94 8.82
N ARG A 81 -20.91 -51.53 9.29
CA ARG A 81 -21.01 -52.61 10.30
C ARG A 81 -21.61 -52.09 11.60
N GLU A 82 -21.10 -51.01 12.15
CA GLU A 82 -21.67 -50.46 13.39
C GLU A 82 -23.14 -50.04 13.25
N ALA A 83 -23.50 -49.48 12.08
CA ALA A 83 -24.89 -49.11 11.79
C ALA A 83 -25.81 -50.35 11.71
N LEU A 84 -25.37 -51.42 11.03
CA LEU A 84 -26.10 -52.68 10.93
C LEU A 84 -26.19 -53.45 12.26
N GLU A 85 -25.14 -53.40 13.10
CA GLU A 85 -25.19 -53.98 14.45
C GLU A 85 -26.24 -53.32 15.36
N ARG A 86 -26.49 -52.01 15.17
CA ARG A 86 -27.51 -51.26 15.93
C ARG A 86 -28.91 -51.45 15.40
N ARG A 87 -29.09 -51.50 14.06
CA ARG A 87 -30.43 -51.53 13.42
C ARG A 87 -30.91 -52.95 13.07
N GLY A 88 -29.96 -53.87 12.88
CA GLY A 88 -30.26 -55.22 12.35
C GLY A 88 -30.23 -55.30 10.83
N PRO A 89 -30.67 -56.43 10.23
CA PRO A 89 -30.71 -56.63 8.79
C PRO A 89 -31.47 -55.51 8.08
N THR A 90 -30.84 -54.85 7.12
CA THR A 90 -31.41 -53.68 6.44
C THR A 90 -31.48 -53.89 4.94
N PRO A 91 -32.58 -53.48 4.26
CA PRO A 91 -32.69 -53.55 2.81
C PRO A 91 -31.58 -52.79 2.11
N VAL A 92 -31.06 -53.34 1.00
CA VAL A 92 -29.98 -52.68 0.21
C VAL A 92 -30.39 -51.28 -0.22
N SER A 93 -31.66 -51.04 -0.51
CA SER A 93 -32.20 -49.73 -0.90
C SER A 93 -32.16 -48.65 0.22
N GLU A 94 -32.01 -49.07 1.47
CA GLU A 94 -31.99 -48.16 2.63
C GLU A 94 -30.60 -47.94 3.22
N LEU A 95 -29.56 -48.61 2.68
CA LEU A 95 -28.19 -48.50 3.19
C LEU A 95 -27.61 -47.09 3.06
N ASP A 96 -27.99 -46.38 2.01
CA ASP A 96 -27.56 -45.02 1.76
C ASP A 96 -28.04 -44.10 2.90
N THR A 97 -29.34 -44.17 3.21
CA THR A 97 -29.98 -43.42 4.28
C THR A 97 -29.44 -43.81 5.65
N LEU A 98 -29.22 -45.08 5.90
CA LEU A 98 -28.67 -45.60 7.16
C LEU A 98 -27.27 -45.04 7.44
N LEU A 99 -26.40 -45.04 6.42
CA LEU A 99 -25.06 -44.49 6.56
C LEU A 99 -25.04 -42.98 6.68
N GLU A 100 -25.91 -42.27 5.97
CA GLU A 100 -26.05 -40.80 6.12
C GLU A 100 -26.49 -40.42 7.53
N GLU A 101 -27.46 -41.15 8.11
CA GLU A 101 -27.91 -40.92 9.48
C GLU A 101 -26.78 -41.19 10.48
N PHE A 102 -26.08 -42.31 10.32
CA PHE A 102 -24.96 -42.69 11.18
C PHE A 102 -23.83 -41.68 11.09
N TRP A 103 -23.50 -41.22 9.89
CA TRP A 103 -22.42 -40.26 9.65
C TRP A 103 -22.77 -38.85 10.19
N ARG A 104 -24.02 -38.40 10.04
CA ARG A 104 -24.48 -37.13 10.64
C ARG A 104 -24.36 -37.12 12.17
N GLN A 105 -24.59 -38.24 12.81
CA GLN A 105 -24.44 -38.38 14.26
C GLN A 105 -22.97 -38.29 14.70
N THR A 106 -22.05 -38.78 13.85
CA THR A 106 -20.61 -38.84 14.18
C THR A 106 -19.81 -37.65 13.61
N SER A 107 -20.34 -36.94 12.58
CA SER A 107 -19.65 -35.84 11.88
C SER A 107 -20.62 -34.79 11.32
N PRO A 108 -21.20 -33.91 12.14
CA PRO A 108 -22.23 -32.96 11.71
C PRO A 108 -21.83 -31.94 10.65
N ASN A 109 -20.52 -31.72 10.45
CA ASN A 109 -19.99 -30.65 9.56
C ASN A 109 -19.52 -31.16 8.17
N ASN A 110 -19.57 -32.44 7.87
CA ASN A 110 -19.09 -33.01 6.60
C ASN A 110 -20.20 -33.75 5.86
N ALA A 111 -20.78 -33.13 4.85
CA ALA A 111 -21.74 -33.76 3.95
C ALA A 111 -20.99 -34.69 2.95
N LEU A 112 -20.88 -35.96 3.28
CA LEU A 112 -20.39 -36.97 2.36
C LEU A 112 -21.58 -37.64 1.62
N ASP A 113 -21.34 -38.00 0.36
CA ASP A 113 -22.30 -38.71 -0.45
C ASP A 113 -22.54 -40.13 0.12
N GLY A 114 -23.63 -40.29 0.88
CA GLY A 114 -24.02 -41.55 1.53
C GLY A 114 -24.15 -42.71 0.55
N SER A 115 -24.62 -42.45 -0.67
CA SER A 115 -24.76 -43.48 -1.72
C SER A 115 -23.40 -44.04 -2.15
N LYS A 116 -22.39 -43.17 -2.30
CA LYS A 116 -21.03 -43.61 -2.63
C LYS A 116 -20.41 -44.41 -1.49
N LEU A 117 -20.57 -43.95 -0.25
CA LEU A 117 -20.03 -44.62 0.93
C LEU A 117 -20.70 -45.97 1.19
N ALA A 118 -22.02 -46.08 1.02
CA ALA A 118 -22.76 -47.35 1.17
C ALA A 118 -22.30 -48.38 0.15
N LYS A 119 -22.10 -48.00 -1.10
CA LYS A 119 -21.58 -48.89 -2.15
C LYS A 119 -20.16 -49.39 -1.81
N ILE A 120 -19.26 -48.49 -1.40
CA ILE A 120 -17.90 -48.87 -1.02
C ILE A 120 -17.92 -49.76 0.23
N GLY A 121 -18.65 -49.37 1.27
CA GLY A 121 -18.77 -50.14 2.52
C GLY A 121 -19.33 -51.52 2.31
N MET A 122 -20.41 -51.67 1.53
CA MET A 122 -21.01 -52.96 1.17
C MET A 122 -20.03 -53.82 0.36
N GLN A 123 -19.40 -53.26 -0.68
CA GLN A 123 -18.46 -54.00 -1.53
C GLN A 123 -17.24 -54.50 -0.76
N GLN A 124 -16.65 -53.65 0.08
CA GLN A 124 -15.50 -54.04 0.90
C GLN A 124 -15.90 -55.00 2.02
N GLY A 125 -17.03 -54.77 2.68
CA GLY A 125 -17.51 -55.65 3.73
C GLY A 125 -17.89 -57.05 3.24
N LEU A 126 -18.52 -57.18 2.08
CA LEU A 126 -18.75 -58.48 1.44
C LEU A 126 -17.45 -59.20 1.08
N LYS A 127 -16.47 -58.49 0.56
CA LYS A 127 -15.13 -59.02 0.23
C LYS A 127 -14.36 -59.49 1.46
N LEU A 128 -14.52 -58.82 2.57
CA LEU A 128 -13.90 -59.16 3.86
C LEU A 128 -14.70 -60.23 4.63
N GLY A 129 -15.89 -60.64 4.15
CA GLY A 129 -16.76 -61.58 4.86
C GLY A 129 -17.46 -61.00 6.09
N LEU A 130 -17.59 -59.66 6.17
CA LEU A 130 -18.26 -58.97 7.27
C LEU A 130 -19.77 -58.96 7.12
N PHE A 131 -20.29 -59.09 5.90
CA PHE A 131 -21.71 -59.00 5.55
C PHE A 131 -22.14 -60.17 4.73
N GLU A 132 -23.43 -60.55 4.86
CA GLU A 132 -24.11 -61.49 4.00
C GLU A 132 -25.32 -60.81 3.36
N LEU A 133 -25.52 -61.08 2.06
CA LEU A 133 -26.67 -60.60 1.30
C LEU A 133 -27.73 -61.70 1.19
N ASP A 134 -28.82 -61.58 1.95
CA ASP A 134 -29.95 -62.45 1.83
C ASP A 134 -30.86 -62.06 0.65
N LYS A 135 -30.76 -62.77 -0.45
CA LYS A 135 -31.56 -62.58 -1.65
C LYS A 135 -32.95 -63.29 -1.59
N ARG A 136 -33.22 -64.02 -0.52
CA ARG A 136 -34.50 -64.74 -0.34
C ARG A 136 -35.59 -63.79 0.16
N VAL A 137 -35.20 -62.71 0.80
CA VAL A 137 -36.10 -61.63 1.27
C VAL A 137 -36.27 -60.62 0.16
N ARG A 138 -37.47 -60.10 -0.05
CA ARG A 138 -37.72 -59.01 -1.01
C ARG A 138 -38.20 -57.77 -0.25
N PRO A 139 -37.49 -56.61 -0.32
CA PRO A 139 -36.19 -56.35 -1.00
C PRO A 139 -35.02 -57.09 -0.34
N PRO A 140 -33.93 -57.42 -1.10
CA PRO A 140 -32.75 -58.07 -0.56
C PRO A 140 -32.15 -57.28 0.63
N CYS A 141 -31.83 -58.00 1.71
CA CYS A 141 -31.30 -57.38 2.94
C CYS A 141 -29.83 -57.75 3.16
N VAL A 142 -29.08 -56.82 3.75
CA VAL A 142 -27.69 -56.99 4.21
C VAL A 142 -27.69 -57.16 5.72
N ALA A 143 -26.99 -58.18 6.20
CA ALA A 143 -26.81 -58.46 7.62
C ALA A 143 -25.34 -58.67 7.96
N CYS A 144 -24.94 -58.35 9.20
CA CYS A 144 -23.61 -58.68 9.69
C CYS A 144 -23.44 -60.19 9.86
N VAL A 145 -22.26 -60.70 9.45
CA VAL A 145 -21.87 -62.11 9.61
C VAL A 145 -20.74 -62.20 10.62
N GLY A 146 -20.80 -63.17 11.51
CA GLY A 146 -19.75 -63.50 12.46
C GLY A 146 -19.84 -62.76 13.80
N SER A 147 -19.25 -63.39 14.83
CA SER A 147 -19.07 -62.81 16.15
C SER A 147 -18.04 -61.67 16.11
N SER A 148 -18.04 -60.83 17.13
CA SER A 148 -17.05 -59.74 17.32
C SER A 148 -15.58 -60.23 17.28
N ASP A 149 -15.34 -61.50 17.45
CA ASP A 149 -14.02 -62.14 17.50
C ASP A 149 -13.61 -62.81 16.17
N SER A 150 -14.34 -62.59 15.07
CA SER A 150 -13.96 -63.14 13.77
C SER A 150 -12.67 -62.50 13.23
N GLU A 151 -11.87 -63.26 12.48
CA GLU A 151 -10.63 -62.81 11.85
C GLU A 151 -10.85 -61.58 10.96
N ALA A 152 -11.99 -61.51 10.27
CA ALA A 152 -12.39 -60.38 9.43
C ALA A 152 -12.57 -59.07 10.23
N VAL A 153 -13.20 -59.18 11.41
CA VAL A 153 -13.40 -58.06 12.32
C VAL A 153 -12.08 -57.59 12.89
N HIS A 154 -11.21 -58.53 13.28
CA HIS A 154 -9.89 -58.18 13.78
C HIS A 154 -9.04 -57.43 12.74
N LYS A 155 -9.04 -57.86 11.48
CA LYS A 155 -8.38 -57.15 10.36
C LYS A 155 -8.92 -55.74 10.18
N LEU A 156 -10.24 -55.55 10.25
CA LEU A 156 -10.86 -54.23 10.14
C LEU A 156 -10.48 -53.33 11.32
N GLN A 157 -10.44 -53.85 12.55
CA GLN A 157 -9.99 -53.13 13.74
C GLN A 157 -8.52 -52.68 13.63
N MET A 158 -7.65 -53.57 13.14
CA MET A 158 -6.22 -53.26 12.94
C MET A 158 -6.03 -52.18 11.87
N LEU A 159 -6.79 -52.23 10.76
CA LEU A 159 -6.76 -51.18 9.73
C LEU A 159 -7.17 -49.82 10.31
N GLN A 160 -8.28 -49.79 11.05
CA GLN A 160 -8.76 -48.55 11.67
C GLN A 160 -7.78 -48.00 12.70
N LYS A 161 -7.18 -48.86 13.52
CA LYS A 161 -6.15 -48.49 14.48
C LYS A 161 -4.91 -47.92 13.77
N SER A 162 -4.49 -48.53 12.67
CA SER A 162 -3.35 -48.08 11.88
C SER A 162 -3.60 -46.71 11.20
N LEU A 163 -4.80 -46.50 10.66
CA LEU A 163 -5.19 -45.19 10.09
C LEU A 163 -5.19 -44.09 11.17
N ARG A 164 -5.72 -44.38 12.35
CA ARG A 164 -5.70 -43.45 13.49
C ARG A 164 -4.27 -43.15 13.95
N ALA A 165 -3.40 -44.15 14.02
CA ALA A 165 -1.99 -43.99 14.39
C ALA A 165 -1.23 -43.13 13.36
N LEU A 166 -1.50 -43.33 12.05
CA LEU A 166 -0.96 -42.47 11.00
C LEU A 166 -1.49 -41.03 11.09
N HIS A 167 -2.75 -40.85 11.44
CA HIS A 167 -3.35 -39.52 11.59
C HIS A 167 -2.79 -38.74 12.78
N SER A 168 -2.57 -39.43 13.89
CA SER A 168 -1.94 -38.82 15.10
C SER A 168 -0.43 -38.61 14.99
N GLY A 169 0.20 -39.08 13.91
CA GLY A 169 1.66 -39.01 13.74
C GLY A 169 2.43 -40.02 14.58
N ALA A 170 1.74 -40.91 15.30
CA ALA A 170 2.38 -41.88 16.20
C ALA A 170 3.12 -43.01 15.49
N GLN A 171 2.76 -43.32 14.24
CA GLN A 171 3.39 -44.33 13.41
C GLN A 171 3.44 -43.87 11.95
N THR A 172 4.61 -43.42 11.50
CA THR A 172 4.77 -42.96 10.12
C THR A 172 5.87 -43.68 9.35
N ALA A 173 6.74 -44.43 10.05
CA ALA A 173 7.86 -45.12 9.42
C ALA A 173 7.48 -46.51 8.90
N LEU A 174 8.08 -46.89 7.76
CA LEU A 174 7.94 -48.24 7.20
C LEU A 174 9.01 -49.22 7.70
N SER A 175 9.97 -48.74 8.50
CA SER A 175 11.06 -49.54 9.08
C SER A 175 11.37 -49.03 10.51
N GLY A 176 11.70 -49.97 11.42
CA GLY A 176 12.02 -49.72 12.81
C GLY A 176 11.10 -50.42 13.82
N ASP A 177 11.33 -50.27 15.09
CA ASP A 177 10.61 -50.96 16.20
C ASP A 177 9.10 -50.67 16.27
N HIS A 178 8.63 -49.64 15.52
CA HIS A 178 7.24 -49.23 15.45
C HIS A 178 6.68 -49.30 14.01
N ALA A 179 7.26 -50.16 13.16
CA ALA A 179 6.79 -50.34 11.79
C ALA A 179 5.38 -50.96 11.75
N LEU A 180 4.53 -50.48 10.84
CA LEU A 180 3.24 -51.10 10.56
C LEU A 180 3.45 -52.45 9.88
N ASP A 181 2.53 -53.40 10.12
CA ASP A 181 2.53 -54.69 9.43
C ASP A 181 2.53 -54.47 7.91
N ALA A 182 3.43 -55.19 7.20
CA ALA A 182 3.59 -55.05 5.75
C ALA A 182 2.29 -55.32 4.98
N ALA A 183 1.49 -56.26 5.42
CA ALA A 183 0.19 -56.60 4.81
C ALA A 183 -0.82 -55.43 4.94
N LEU A 184 -0.82 -54.74 6.09
CA LEU A 184 -1.66 -53.57 6.33
C LEU A 184 -1.17 -52.35 5.52
N VAL A 185 0.12 -52.19 5.40
CA VAL A 185 0.71 -51.12 4.56
C VAL A 185 0.31 -51.29 3.11
N ASP A 186 0.40 -52.50 2.57
CA ASP A 186 0.00 -52.80 1.20
C ASP A 186 -1.51 -52.62 0.96
N GLU A 187 -2.35 -52.95 1.96
CA GLU A 187 -3.78 -52.70 1.91
C GLU A 187 -4.11 -51.20 1.91
N ILE A 188 -3.47 -50.41 2.78
CA ILE A 188 -3.64 -48.95 2.87
C ILE A 188 -3.23 -48.26 1.55
N LEU A 189 -2.11 -48.68 0.96
CA LEU A 189 -1.61 -48.14 -0.31
C LEU A 189 -2.49 -48.58 -1.48
N ARG A 190 -2.91 -49.86 -1.54
CA ARG A 190 -3.79 -50.38 -2.59
C ARG A 190 -5.14 -49.65 -2.60
N ARG A 191 -5.64 -49.27 -1.44
CA ARG A 191 -6.89 -48.52 -1.28
C ARG A 191 -6.69 -47.00 -1.46
N ASN A 192 -5.48 -46.53 -1.77
CA ASN A 192 -5.12 -45.12 -1.92
C ASN A 192 -5.45 -44.27 -0.68
N LEU A 193 -5.41 -44.86 0.52
CA LEU A 193 -5.64 -44.18 1.79
C LEU A 193 -4.39 -43.46 2.29
N ALA A 194 -3.21 -43.86 1.83
CA ALA A 194 -1.95 -43.16 2.08
C ALA A 194 -1.04 -43.20 0.84
N THR A 195 -0.06 -42.31 0.81
CA THR A 195 1.00 -42.29 -0.22
C THR A 195 2.35 -42.48 0.45
N ARG A 196 3.31 -43.07 -0.30
CA ARG A 196 4.71 -43.17 0.14
C ARG A 196 5.43 -41.85 -0.18
N ASN A 197 5.94 -41.18 0.82
CA ASN A 197 6.74 -39.97 0.67
C ASN A 197 8.17 -40.20 1.16
N LYS A 198 9.15 -39.65 0.43
CA LYS A 198 10.54 -39.66 0.86
C LYS A 198 10.78 -38.43 1.72
N LEU A 199 11.10 -38.63 2.99
CA LEU A 199 11.44 -37.58 3.94
C LEU A 199 12.95 -37.39 3.93
N LYS A 200 13.41 -36.16 3.68
CA LYS A 200 14.84 -35.81 3.79
C LYS A 200 15.23 -35.71 5.26
N VAL A 201 16.20 -36.47 5.67
CA VAL A 201 16.71 -36.53 7.04
C VAL A 201 18.15 -36.01 7.06
N PHE A 202 18.53 -35.30 8.12
CA PHE A 202 19.84 -34.68 8.24
C PHE A 202 20.49 -35.09 9.57
N ALA A 203 21.82 -35.22 9.52
CA ALA A 203 22.65 -35.16 10.71
C ALA A 203 23.24 -33.75 10.80
N ALA A 204 23.41 -33.23 12.02
CA ALA A 204 23.98 -31.91 12.26
C ALA A 204 25.10 -32.01 13.28
N SER A 205 26.23 -31.35 13.00
CA SER A 205 27.38 -31.22 13.93
C SER A 205 27.78 -29.76 14.07
N ALA A 206 28.66 -29.44 15.01
CA ALA A 206 29.16 -28.08 15.21
C ALA A 206 29.78 -27.52 13.92
N GLY A 207 29.38 -26.32 13.54
CA GLY A 207 29.94 -25.55 12.43
C GLY A 207 31.08 -24.62 12.90
N PRO A 208 31.72 -23.93 11.93
CA PRO A 208 32.86 -23.04 12.23
C PRO A 208 32.55 -21.92 13.25
N ARG A 209 31.29 -21.46 13.29
CA ARG A 209 30.84 -20.38 14.20
C ARG A 209 29.95 -20.88 15.34
N PHE A 210 30.03 -22.16 15.69
CA PHE A 210 29.16 -22.78 16.67
C PHE A 210 29.20 -22.13 18.06
N GLU A 211 30.35 -21.61 18.49
CA GLU A 211 30.50 -20.89 19.75
C GLU A 211 29.61 -19.63 19.87
N HIS A 212 29.19 -19.10 18.71
CA HIS A 212 28.30 -17.93 18.64
C HIS A 212 26.81 -18.30 18.54
N ALA A 213 26.46 -19.58 18.61
CA ALA A 213 25.12 -20.09 18.38
C ALA A 213 24.05 -19.59 19.37
N LEU A 214 24.47 -19.21 20.58
CA LEU A 214 23.59 -18.72 21.66
C LEU A 214 23.69 -17.21 21.88
N VAL A 215 24.43 -16.47 21.04
CA VAL A 215 24.49 -15.02 21.16
C VAL A 215 23.19 -14.46 20.55
N GLU A 216 22.39 -13.83 21.40
CA GLU A 216 21.18 -13.15 20.93
C GLU A 216 21.55 -12.00 19.99
N GLN A 217 21.14 -12.10 18.74
CA GLN A 217 21.35 -11.08 17.73
C GLN A 217 20.09 -10.24 17.58
N LEU A 218 20.23 -8.96 17.84
CA LEU A 218 19.13 -8.01 17.69
C LEU A 218 18.96 -7.60 16.23
N THR A 219 17.70 -7.41 15.81
CA THR A 219 17.36 -6.98 14.44
C THR A 219 17.09 -5.49 14.37
N ASP A 220 16.66 -4.88 15.47
CA ASP A 220 16.24 -3.49 15.53
C ASP A 220 16.93 -2.71 16.65
N LEU A 221 17.10 -1.42 16.40
CA LEU A 221 17.63 -0.47 17.37
C LEU A 221 16.47 0.29 18.00
N THR A 222 16.20 0.06 19.28
CA THR A 222 15.10 0.73 20.00
C THR A 222 15.51 2.10 20.55
N ARG A 223 14.52 2.95 20.83
CA ARG A 223 14.75 4.25 21.47
C ARG A 223 15.41 4.10 22.85
N GLU A 224 14.99 3.09 23.63
CA GLU A 224 15.55 2.82 24.96
C GLU A 224 17.02 2.42 24.87
N MET A 225 17.38 1.61 23.87
CA MET A 225 18.78 1.24 23.63
C MET A 225 19.65 2.44 23.27
N LEU A 226 19.11 3.40 22.51
CA LEU A 226 19.82 4.65 22.19
C LEU A 226 20.03 5.52 23.43
N LEU A 227 19.00 5.65 24.27
CA LEU A 227 19.06 6.47 25.48
C LEU A 227 19.96 5.87 26.56
N SER A 228 19.96 4.53 26.71
CA SER A 228 20.79 3.80 27.69
C SER A 228 22.18 3.47 27.18
N GLU A 229 22.46 3.74 25.90
CA GLU A 229 23.68 3.34 25.20
C GLU A 229 23.96 1.82 25.20
N SER A 230 22.99 0.99 25.57
CA SER A 230 23.14 -0.47 25.62
C SER A 230 23.42 -1.11 24.25
N TRP A 231 23.11 -0.41 23.17
CA TRP A 231 23.42 -0.83 21.80
C TRP A 231 24.94 -1.04 21.56
N LYS A 232 25.80 -0.36 22.31
CA LYS A 232 27.27 -0.50 22.20
C LYS A 232 27.77 -1.91 22.55
N ASN A 233 27.04 -2.61 23.44
CA ASN A 233 27.36 -3.97 23.90
C ASN A 233 26.46 -5.04 23.23
N ALA A 234 25.55 -4.65 22.35
CA ALA A 234 24.63 -5.54 21.68
C ALA A 234 25.25 -6.09 20.38
N THR A 235 24.95 -7.35 20.08
CA THR A 235 25.32 -7.96 18.80
C THR A 235 24.13 -7.82 17.85
N PHE A 236 24.33 -7.11 16.74
CA PHE A 236 23.29 -6.98 15.73
C PHE A 236 23.46 -8.01 14.61
N LYS A 237 22.33 -8.45 14.08
CA LYS A 237 22.29 -9.28 12.87
C LYS A 237 22.85 -8.50 11.68
N GLU A 238 23.74 -9.12 10.92
CA GLU A 238 24.22 -8.52 9.67
C GLU A 238 23.07 -8.27 8.70
N PHE A 239 23.00 -7.05 8.20
CA PHE A 239 21.97 -6.67 7.25
C PHE A 239 22.36 -7.17 5.85
N ASN A 240 21.50 -7.98 5.25
CA ASN A 240 21.72 -8.46 3.87
C ASN A 240 21.17 -7.43 2.86
N PHE A 241 22.04 -6.58 2.35
CA PHE A 241 21.71 -5.58 1.33
C PHE A 241 21.36 -6.18 -0.04
N GLU A 242 21.74 -7.45 -0.29
CA GLU A 242 21.47 -8.15 -1.55
C GLU A 242 20.20 -9.02 -1.49
N ALA A 243 19.53 -9.05 -0.34
CA ALA A 243 18.26 -9.73 -0.24
C ALA A 243 17.24 -9.08 -1.18
N ALA A 244 16.80 -9.85 -2.16
CA ALA A 244 15.64 -9.45 -2.95
C ALA A 244 14.44 -9.33 -1.99
N GLY A 245 14.04 -8.11 -1.67
CA GLY A 245 12.86 -7.86 -0.86
C GLY A 245 11.62 -8.51 -1.47
N VAL A 246 10.60 -8.73 -0.66
CA VAL A 246 9.30 -9.15 -1.18
C VAL A 246 8.79 -8.02 -2.06
N ALA A 247 8.61 -8.29 -3.36
CA ALA A 247 7.99 -7.32 -4.27
C ALA A 247 6.59 -6.98 -3.70
N PRO A 248 6.29 -5.68 -3.46
CA PRO A 248 4.97 -5.31 -2.98
C PRO A 248 3.93 -5.74 -4.01
N VAL A 249 2.99 -6.59 -3.61
CA VAL A 249 1.92 -7.13 -4.46
C VAL A 249 1.06 -6.00 -5.05
N ASP A 250 0.96 -4.87 -4.35
CA ASP A 250 0.15 -3.70 -4.68
C ASP A 250 0.99 -2.41 -4.79
N GLY A 251 2.18 -2.47 -5.33
CA GLY A 251 3.02 -1.29 -5.56
C GLY A 251 2.45 -0.36 -6.64
N GLY A 252 2.85 0.92 -6.59
CA GLY A 252 2.54 1.89 -7.65
C GLY A 252 1.14 2.52 -7.59
N ARG A 253 0.50 2.56 -6.42
CA ARG A 253 -0.77 3.29 -6.24
C ARG A 253 -0.51 4.78 -6.05
N LEU A 254 -1.24 5.62 -6.79
CA LEU A 254 -1.15 7.06 -6.63
C LEU A 254 -1.84 7.51 -5.33
N HIS A 255 -1.18 8.45 -4.65
CA HIS A 255 -1.77 9.17 -3.53
C HIS A 255 -3.03 9.95 -3.97
N PRO A 256 -4.09 10.08 -3.13
CA PRO A 256 -5.31 10.82 -3.48
C PRO A 256 -5.06 12.22 -4.05
N LEU A 257 -4.17 12.98 -3.43
CA LEU A 257 -3.80 14.32 -3.89
C LEU A 257 -3.19 14.32 -5.31
N LEU A 258 -2.38 13.30 -5.64
CA LEU A 258 -1.81 13.16 -6.98
C LEU A 258 -2.85 12.76 -8.02
N LYS A 259 -3.87 12.00 -7.64
CA LYS A 259 -4.99 11.68 -8.54
C LYS A 259 -5.80 12.94 -8.89
N VAL A 260 -6.10 13.77 -7.90
CA VAL A 260 -6.80 15.05 -8.13
C VAL A 260 -5.92 16.01 -8.94
N ARG A 261 -4.61 16.05 -8.66
CA ARG A 261 -3.66 16.85 -9.45
C ARG A 261 -3.68 16.46 -10.93
N GLU A 262 -3.64 15.17 -11.23
CA GLU A 262 -3.67 14.68 -12.61
C GLU A 262 -5.01 15.00 -13.28
N GLU A 263 -6.13 14.85 -12.60
CA GLU A 263 -7.45 15.22 -13.12
C GLU A 263 -7.53 16.70 -13.45
N PHE A 264 -7.07 17.58 -12.56
CA PHE A 264 -7.04 19.03 -12.83
C PHE A 264 -6.13 19.36 -14.01
N ARG A 265 -4.97 18.71 -14.08
CA ARG A 265 -4.03 18.86 -15.18
C ARG A 265 -4.67 18.52 -16.52
N LEU A 266 -5.35 17.37 -16.60
CA LEU A 266 -6.05 16.93 -17.81
C LEU A 266 -7.15 17.93 -18.21
N ILE A 267 -7.94 18.43 -17.26
CA ILE A 267 -8.98 19.43 -17.53
C ILE A 267 -8.37 20.70 -18.15
N PHE A 268 -7.26 21.22 -17.59
CA PHE A 268 -6.61 22.41 -18.17
C PHE A 268 -6.05 22.16 -19.57
N LEU A 269 -5.42 21.01 -19.81
CA LEU A 269 -4.92 20.62 -21.12
C LEU A 269 -6.06 20.53 -22.15
N GLU A 270 -7.20 19.94 -21.80
CA GLU A 270 -8.39 19.86 -22.64
C GLU A 270 -9.04 21.25 -22.88
N MET A 271 -8.87 22.18 -21.95
CA MET A 271 -9.29 23.58 -22.13
C MET A 271 -8.29 24.40 -22.96
N GLY A 272 -7.22 23.78 -23.46
CA GLY A 272 -6.21 24.41 -24.30
C GLY A 272 -5.14 25.20 -23.54
N PHE A 273 -4.91 24.88 -22.28
CA PHE A 273 -3.84 25.49 -21.49
C PHE A 273 -2.52 24.72 -21.63
N THR A 274 -1.41 25.42 -21.48
CA THR A 274 -0.04 24.86 -21.42
C THR A 274 0.46 24.88 -19.98
N GLU A 275 1.05 23.80 -19.51
CA GLU A 275 1.61 23.72 -18.16
C GLU A 275 2.94 24.49 -18.07
N MET A 276 3.06 25.37 -17.07
CA MET A 276 4.28 26.14 -16.80
C MET A 276 5.28 25.26 -16.03
N PRO A 277 6.59 25.37 -16.29
CA PRO A 277 7.62 24.74 -15.48
C PRO A 277 7.64 25.33 -14.07
N SER A 278 7.45 24.51 -13.04
CA SER A 278 7.25 24.97 -11.66
C SER A 278 8.20 24.35 -10.64
N ASN A 279 9.31 23.76 -11.07
CA ASN A 279 10.26 23.01 -10.24
C ASN A 279 11.24 23.88 -9.41
N GLN A 280 11.05 25.19 -9.35
CA GLN A 280 11.87 26.12 -8.57
C GLN A 280 11.10 26.60 -7.33
N TYR A 281 11.48 26.12 -6.14
CA TYR A 281 10.80 26.47 -4.89
C TYR A 281 11.38 27.74 -4.21
N VAL A 282 12.65 28.00 -4.43
CA VAL A 282 13.32 29.20 -3.92
C VAL A 282 13.24 30.30 -4.96
N GLU A 283 12.73 31.46 -4.55
CA GLU A 283 12.63 32.64 -5.38
C GLU A 283 13.28 33.84 -4.69
N SER A 284 13.71 34.86 -5.47
CA SER A 284 13.98 36.15 -4.87
C SER A 284 12.69 36.87 -4.52
N SER A 285 12.74 37.71 -3.49
CA SER A 285 11.61 38.59 -3.13
C SER A 285 11.16 39.47 -4.29
N PHE A 286 12.07 39.81 -5.21
CA PHE A 286 11.70 40.49 -6.45
C PHE A 286 10.63 39.74 -7.25
N TRP A 287 10.89 38.48 -7.61
CA TRP A 287 9.93 37.72 -8.42
C TRP A 287 8.70 37.31 -7.62
N ASN A 288 8.87 37.06 -6.31
CA ASN A 288 7.76 36.64 -5.47
C ASN A 288 6.81 37.80 -5.12
N PHE A 289 7.30 39.04 -5.10
CA PHE A 289 6.53 40.21 -4.62
C PHE A 289 6.67 41.45 -5.50
N ASP A 290 7.88 41.98 -5.70
CA ASP A 290 8.09 43.29 -6.34
C ASP A 290 7.60 43.30 -7.79
N ALA A 291 7.89 42.25 -8.56
CA ALA A 291 7.44 42.08 -9.92
C ALA A 291 5.90 42.00 -10.05
N LEU A 292 5.20 41.69 -8.97
CA LEU A 292 3.75 41.67 -8.85
C LEU A 292 3.15 42.98 -8.35
N PHE A 293 3.96 44.03 -8.25
CA PHE A 293 3.56 45.32 -7.69
C PHE A 293 3.07 45.23 -6.24
N GLN A 294 3.59 44.30 -5.43
CA GLN A 294 3.29 44.19 -4.00
C GLN A 294 4.28 45.04 -3.21
N PRO A 295 3.84 46.01 -2.37
CA PRO A 295 4.75 46.91 -1.68
C PRO A 295 5.67 46.18 -0.71
N GLN A 296 6.91 46.69 -0.51
CA GLN A 296 7.90 46.03 0.36
C GLN A 296 7.47 46.01 1.84
N GLN A 297 6.64 46.96 2.27
CA GLN A 297 6.07 46.99 3.62
C GLN A 297 4.76 46.24 3.77
N HIS A 298 4.36 45.43 2.78
CA HIS A 298 3.12 44.65 2.88
C HIS A 298 3.23 43.56 3.97
N PRO A 299 2.22 43.38 4.84
CA PRO A 299 2.27 42.36 5.91
C PRO A 299 2.61 40.95 5.45
N ALA A 300 2.11 40.51 4.26
CA ALA A 300 2.42 39.20 3.71
C ALA A 300 3.92 38.97 3.39
N ARG A 301 4.75 40.02 3.41
CA ARG A 301 6.22 39.95 3.27
C ARG A 301 6.93 39.86 4.62
N ASP A 302 6.19 39.86 5.73
CA ASP A 302 6.73 39.64 7.05
C ASP A 302 7.20 38.19 7.24
N ALA A 303 8.20 38.01 8.12
CA ALA A 303 8.68 36.69 8.52
C ALA A 303 7.60 35.81 9.21
N HIS A 304 6.50 36.43 9.66
CA HIS A 304 5.35 35.68 10.19
C HIS A 304 4.57 34.94 9.10
N ASP A 305 4.57 35.42 7.86
CA ASP A 305 3.81 34.85 6.75
C ASP A 305 4.70 34.22 5.66
N THR A 306 5.99 34.58 5.62
CA THR A 306 6.94 34.17 4.58
C THR A 306 8.16 33.49 5.17
N PHE A 307 8.57 32.38 4.60
CA PHE A 307 9.83 31.71 4.93
C PHE A 307 10.98 32.33 4.14
N PHE A 308 11.85 33.08 4.83
CA PHE A 308 13.11 33.57 4.29
C PHE A 308 14.22 32.54 4.51
N LEU A 309 15.12 32.40 3.54
CA LEU A 309 16.28 31.53 3.68
C LEU A 309 17.39 32.26 4.49
N ASN A 310 18.03 31.50 5.38
CA ASN A 310 19.19 31.97 6.12
C ASN A 310 20.48 31.84 5.29
N GLU A 311 20.59 30.78 4.47
CA GLU A 311 21.78 30.51 3.65
C GLU A 311 21.41 29.81 2.33
N PRO A 312 21.67 30.44 1.17
CA PRO A 312 22.05 31.83 1.00
C PRO A 312 20.88 32.80 1.28
N ALA A 313 21.07 33.79 2.10
CA ALA A 313 20.03 34.78 2.45
C ALA A 313 19.63 35.67 1.26
N LEU A 314 20.59 35.98 0.41
CA LEU A 314 20.39 36.81 -0.78
C LEU A 314 20.66 36.01 -2.05
N CYS A 315 19.90 36.27 -3.10
CA CYS A 315 20.21 35.78 -4.42
C CYS A 315 21.45 36.49 -4.98
N LYS A 316 22.20 35.81 -5.82
CA LYS A 316 23.39 36.42 -6.45
C LYS A 316 23.02 37.57 -7.41
N ARG A 317 21.84 37.46 -8.03
CA ARG A 317 21.28 38.44 -8.98
C ARG A 317 19.79 38.15 -9.22
N ILE A 318 19.10 39.18 -9.63
CA ILE A 318 17.69 39.07 -10.05
C ILE A 318 17.65 38.71 -11.54
N GLY A 319 17.19 37.48 -11.84
CA GLY A 319 17.08 36.98 -13.20
C GLY A 319 18.43 36.66 -13.90
N ASP A 320 18.48 36.85 -15.22
CA ASP A 320 19.71 36.68 -16.01
C ASP A 320 20.58 37.98 -15.96
N ALA A 321 21.86 37.87 -16.36
CA ALA A 321 22.78 38.99 -16.35
C ALA A 321 22.64 39.85 -17.64
N SER A 322 21.44 39.99 -18.20
CA SER A 322 21.22 40.80 -19.39
C SER A 322 20.88 42.25 -19.05
N PRO A 323 21.34 43.23 -19.88
CA PRO A 323 20.94 44.63 -19.71
C PRO A 323 19.40 44.81 -19.74
N ALA A 324 18.68 43.95 -20.43
CA ALA A 324 17.23 43.99 -20.49
C ALA A 324 16.58 43.65 -19.14
N THR A 325 17.17 42.70 -18.39
CA THR A 325 16.67 42.36 -17.05
C THR A 325 17.01 43.46 -16.06
N GLU A 326 18.19 44.05 -16.10
CA GLU A 326 18.54 45.22 -15.27
C GLU A 326 17.59 46.40 -15.53
N ALA A 327 17.32 46.70 -16.81
CA ALA A 327 16.35 47.74 -17.16
C ALA A 327 14.92 47.41 -16.70
N TYR A 328 14.54 46.14 -16.66
CA TYR A 328 13.24 45.70 -16.11
C TYR A 328 13.17 45.93 -14.60
N VAL A 329 14.21 45.58 -13.85
CA VAL A 329 14.30 45.83 -12.41
C VAL A 329 14.17 47.33 -12.11
N GLU A 330 14.86 48.19 -12.88
CA GLU A 330 14.75 49.63 -12.71
C GLU A 330 13.36 50.17 -13.04
N ARG A 331 12.66 49.61 -14.03
CA ARG A 331 11.26 49.99 -14.31
C ARG A 331 10.34 49.60 -13.15
N VAL A 332 10.49 48.40 -12.60
CA VAL A 332 9.72 47.94 -11.43
C VAL A 332 9.99 48.89 -10.24
N ARG A 333 11.26 49.19 -9.95
CA ARG A 333 11.64 50.17 -8.92
C ARG A 333 10.91 51.49 -9.14
N GLY A 334 11.02 52.08 -10.33
CA GLY A 334 10.40 53.37 -10.67
C GLY A 334 8.89 53.37 -10.42
N VAL A 335 8.20 52.30 -10.78
CA VAL A 335 6.75 52.17 -10.54
C VAL A 335 6.41 52.11 -9.06
N HIS A 336 7.21 51.43 -8.24
CA HIS A 336 7.04 51.41 -6.78
C HIS A 336 7.31 52.75 -6.15
N ASP A 337 8.43 53.41 -6.53
CA ASP A 337 8.88 54.69 -5.95
C ASP A 337 7.97 55.85 -6.36
N GLN A 338 7.82 56.06 -7.66
CA GLN A 338 7.26 57.28 -8.23
C GLN A 338 5.95 57.06 -8.98
N GLY A 339 5.62 55.79 -9.23
CA GLY A 339 4.51 55.47 -10.09
C GLY A 339 4.90 55.42 -11.56
N GLY A 340 3.89 55.29 -12.41
CA GLY A 340 4.03 55.16 -13.84
C GLY A 340 2.84 54.38 -14.40
N TYR A 341 2.67 54.39 -15.70
CA TYR A 341 1.60 53.65 -16.37
C TYR A 341 0.19 53.96 -15.82
N GLY A 342 -0.06 55.22 -15.47
CA GLY A 342 -1.33 55.67 -14.89
C GLY A 342 -1.42 55.53 -13.36
N SER A 343 -0.42 54.97 -12.71
CA SER A 343 -0.35 54.76 -11.25
C SER A 343 0.50 55.84 -10.57
N ARG A 344 0.17 56.14 -9.29
CA ARG A 344 0.95 57.00 -8.43
C ARG A 344 2.07 56.26 -7.71
N GLY A 345 2.16 54.93 -7.85
CA GLY A 345 3.05 54.12 -7.06
C GLY A 345 2.71 54.09 -5.58
N TYR A 346 3.67 53.72 -4.77
CA TYR A 346 3.51 53.66 -3.31
C TYR A 346 4.21 54.84 -2.59
N GLY A 347 5.08 55.57 -3.30
CA GLY A 347 5.74 56.76 -2.75
C GLY A 347 6.74 56.48 -1.63
N TYR A 348 7.40 55.32 -1.64
CA TYR A 348 8.48 54.97 -0.72
C TYR A 348 9.77 54.67 -1.49
N ALA A 349 10.92 54.81 -0.82
CA ALA A 349 12.19 54.39 -1.40
C ALA A 349 12.28 52.86 -1.47
N TRP A 350 12.26 52.33 -2.68
CA TRP A 350 12.35 50.89 -2.91
C TRP A 350 13.79 50.40 -2.63
N ASP A 351 13.91 49.33 -1.82
CA ASP A 351 15.20 48.77 -1.41
C ASP A 351 15.55 47.54 -2.29
N HIS A 352 16.67 47.64 -3.00
CA HIS A 352 17.21 46.55 -3.82
C HIS A 352 17.62 45.35 -2.98
N THR A 353 18.12 45.56 -1.74
CA THR A 353 18.54 44.45 -0.87
C THR A 353 17.34 43.60 -0.44
N GLU A 354 16.22 44.25 -0.11
CA GLU A 354 14.97 43.53 0.20
C GLU A 354 14.46 42.72 -0.98
N ALA A 355 14.59 43.23 -2.20
CA ALA A 355 14.21 42.51 -3.41
C ALA A 355 15.10 41.29 -3.69
N MET A 356 16.35 41.32 -3.24
CA MET A 356 17.30 40.20 -3.40
C MET A 356 17.15 39.10 -2.35
N ARG A 357 16.37 39.27 -1.30
CA ARG A 357 16.20 38.25 -0.26
C ARG A 357 15.59 36.98 -0.86
N ASN A 358 16.19 35.83 -0.54
CA ASN A 358 15.65 34.52 -0.94
C ASN A 358 14.51 34.10 -0.02
N VAL A 359 13.43 33.63 -0.64
CA VAL A 359 12.23 33.13 0.05
C VAL A 359 11.83 31.75 -0.52
N LEU A 360 11.16 30.96 0.27
CA LEU A 360 10.33 29.90 -0.29
C LEU A 360 9.11 30.58 -0.92
N ARG A 361 8.82 30.29 -2.18
CA ARG A 361 7.73 30.95 -2.91
C ARG A 361 6.40 30.80 -2.17
N THR A 362 5.70 31.91 -1.95
CA THR A 362 4.42 31.94 -1.24
C THR A 362 3.22 31.65 -2.14
N HIS A 363 3.42 31.71 -3.45
CA HIS A 363 2.47 31.43 -4.51
C HIS A 363 3.19 31.11 -5.83
N THR A 364 2.47 30.47 -6.76
CA THR A 364 3.00 30.17 -8.09
C THR A 364 2.94 31.36 -9.04
N THR A 365 2.38 32.49 -8.64
CA THR A 365 2.35 33.73 -9.43
C THR A 365 3.77 34.29 -9.70
N ALA A 366 4.76 33.94 -8.86
CA ALA A 366 6.17 34.20 -9.15
C ALA A 366 6.62 33.57 -10.48
N ILE A 367 6.15 32.34 -10.77
CA ILE A 367 6.40 31.64 -12.03
C ILE A 367 5.66 32.34 -13.17
N SER A 368 4.40 32.71 -12.94
CA SER A 368 3.59 33.46 -13.91
C SER A 368 4.26 34.75 -14.32
N ALA A 369 4.84 35.51 -13.33
CA ALA A 369 5.60 36.73 -13.62
C ALA A 369 6.83 36.47 -14.50
N ARG A 370 7.59 35.41 -14.21
CA ARG A 370 8.75 35.01 -15.04
C ARG A 370 8.33 34.61 -16.47
N MET A 371 7.23 33.88 -16.59
CA MET A 371 6.71 33.47 -17.90
C MET A 371 6.20 34.66 -18.71
N LEU A 372 5.46 35.57 -18.08
CA LEU A 372 4.98 36.81 -18.72
C LEU A 372 6.13 37.70 -19.14
N TYR A 373 7.16 37.88 -18.31
CA TYR A 373 8.37 38.63 -18.65
C TYR A 373 9.11 37.99 -19.86
N ARG A 374 9.28 36.68 -19.88
CA ARG A 374 9.88 35.97 -21.01
C ARG A 374 9.10 36.19 -22.29
N MET A 375 7.77 36.12 -22.23
CA MET A 375 6.88 36.34 -23.36
C MET A 375 6.91 37.81 -23.82
N ALA A 376 6.99 38.76 -22.90
CA ALA A 376 7.18 40.19 -23.26
C ALA A 376 8.48 40.40 -24.05
N ARG A 377 9.57 39.72 -23.67
CA ARG A 377 10.82 39.74 -24.44
C ARG A 377 10.68 39.12 -25.82
N GLU A 378 9.97 37.96 -25.93
CA GLU A 378 9.70 37.34 -27.23
C GLU A 378 8.92 38.22 -28.17
N LEU A 379 7.98 39.05 -27.66
CA LEU A 379 7.28 40.09 -28.41
C LEU A 379 8.22 41.19 -28.86
N GLN A 380 9.06 41.70 -27.95
CA GLN A 380 10.03 42.77 -28.28
C GLN A 380 11.07 42.34 -29.29
N ASP A 381 11.49 41.06 -29.25
CA ASP A 381 12.42 40.49 -30.21
C ASP A 381 11.76 40.14 -31.56
N GLY A 382 10.46 40.39 -31.75
CA GLY A 382 9.70 40.08 -32.97
C GLY A 382 9.49 38.59 -33.24
N ARG A 383 9.70 37.75 -32.21
CA ARG A 383 9.50 36.29 -32.34
C ARG A 383 8.02 35.89 -32.24
N THR A 384 7.18 36.79 -31.77
CA THR A 384 5.74 36.59 -31.64
C THR A 384 5.04 37.86 -32.11
N ASP A 385 3.94 37.71 -32.85
CA ASP A 385 3.12 38.83 -33.33
C ASP A 385 2.16 39.30 -32.23
N ALA A 386 2.18 40.58 -31.92
CA ALA A 386 1.33 41.19 -30.91
C ALA A 386 -0.16 41.15 -31.28
N SER A 387 -0.51 41.15 -32.60
CA SER A 387 -1.88 41.09 -33.05
C SER A 387 -2.56 39.74 -32.84
N ASN A 388 -1.77 38.66 -32.77
CA ASN A 388 -2.22 37.29 -32.52
C ASN A 388 -1.78 36.76 -31.14
N PHE A 389 -1.43 37.66 -30.22
CA PHE A 389 -0.96 37.27 -28.90
C PHE A 389 -2.12 36.75 -28.05
N ALA A 390 -2.22 35.44 -27.97
CA ALA A 390 -3.11 34.74 -27.05
C ALA A 390 -2.36 33.58 -26.40
N ARG A 391 -2.29 33.55 -25.09
CA ARG A 391 -1.64 32.48 -24.33
C ARG A 391 -2.52 32.07 -23.16
N ARG A 392 -2.57 30.78 -22.91
CA ARG A 392 -3.27 30.15 -21.77
C ARG A 392 -2.27 29.27 -21.05
N MET A 393 -1.98 29.57 -19.81
CA MET A 393 -1.02 28.80 -19.04
C MET A 393 -1.55 28.47 -17.65
N PHE A 394 -1.09 27.36 -17.09
CA PHE A 394 -1.41 26.95 -15.73
C PHE A 394 -0.18 26.32 -15.04
N SER A 395 -0.23 26.23 -13.72
CA SER A 395 0.69 25.44 -12.91
C SER A 395 -0.03 24.81 -11.75
N ILE A 396 0.44 23.65 -11.31
CA ILE A 396 -0.03 22.96 -10.10
C ILE A 396 1.20 22.51 -9.33
N ASP A 397 1.58 23.26 -8.30
CA ASP A 397 2.77 22.94 -7.53
C ASP A 397 2.74 23.52 -6.11
N ARG A 398 3.72 23.12 -5.31
CA ARG A 398 3.86 23.50 -3.90
C ARG A 398 4.16 24.97 -3.74
N VAL A 399 3.57 25.55 -2.72
CA VAL A 399 3.83 26.87 -2.19
C VAL A 399 3.99 26.79 -0.68
N PHE A 400 4.63 27.80 -0.09
CA PHE A 400 5.05 27.76 1.30
C PHE A 400 4.60 29.04 2.02
N ARG A 401 3.93 28.89 3.15
CA ARG A 401 3.47 30.00 3.99
C ARG A 401 3.72 29.67 5.45
N ASN A 402 4.24 30.65 6.18
CA ASN A 402 4.47 30.49 7.61
C ASN A 402 3.18 30.77 8.41
N GLU A 403 2.20 29.89 8.24
CA GLU A 403 0.89 30.00 8.88
C GLU A 403 0.81 29.12 10.12
N THR A 404 -0.10 29.46 11.03
CA THR A 404 -0.43 28.61 12.18
C THR A 404 -1.02 27.29 11.70
N LEU A 405 -0.45 26.18 12.16
CA LEU A 405 -0.88 24.83 11.78
C LEU A 405 -2.22 24.47 12.45
N ASP A 406 -3.24 24.25 11.65
CA ASP A 406 -4.55 23.78 12.12
C ASP A 406 -5.09 22.62 11.24
N ALA A 407 -6.39 22.34 11.33
CA ALA A 407 -7.03 21.27 10.53
C ALA A 407 -7.12 21.60 9.03
N THR A 408 -6.95 22.86 8.65
CA THR A 408 -7.15 23.39 7.29
C THR A 408 -5.93 24.08 6.70
N HIS A 409 -4.89 24.34 7.51
CA HIS A 409 -3.67 25.05 7.13
C HIS A 409 -2.42 24.25 7.46
N LEU A 410 -1.51 24.21 6.49
CA LEU A 410 -0.15 23.68 6.60
C LEU A 410 0.85 24.73 6.11
N CYS A 411 2.12 24.60 6.53
CA CYS A 411 3.20 25.46 6.03
C CYS A 411 3.48 25.25 4.53
N GLU A 412 3.05 24.12 3.95
CA GLU A 412 3.10 23.85 2.51
C GLU A 412 1.75 23.33 2.01
N PHE A 413 1.39 23.73 0.81
CA PHE A 413 0.22 23.21 0.09
C PHE A 413 0.43 23.38 -1.41
N HIS A 414 -0.46 22.81 -2.24
CA HIS A 414 -0.38 22.98 -3.69
C HIS A 414 -1.34 24.07 -4.14
N GLN A 415 -0.78 25.06 -4.85
CA GLN A 415 -1.58 26.06 -5.55
C GLN A 415 -1.79 25.63 -7.01
N VAL A 416 -3.04 25.71 -7.44
CA VAL A 416 -3.46 25.60 -8.83
C VAL A 416 -3.65 27.00 -9.35
N GLU A 417 -2.74 27.45 -10.17
CA GLU A 417 -2.80 28.76 -10.79
C GLU A 417 -3.00 28.65 -12.29
N GLY A 418 -3.77 29.56 -12.85
CA GLY A 418 -3.92 29.68 -14.28
C GLY A 418 -4.12 31.14 -14.69
N TRP A 419 -3.72 31.44 -15.91
CA TRP A 419 -3.93 32.74 -16.52
C TRP A 419 -4.12 32.65 -18.03
N VAL A 420 -4.80 33.67 -18.55
CA VAL A 420 -4.95 33.91 -19.98
C VAL A 420 -4.50 35.32 -20.28
N ALA A 421 -3.59 35.44 -21.25
CA ALA A 421 -3.12 36.72 -21.75
C ALA A 421 -3.60 36.94 -23.19
N GLY A 422 -4.07 38.12 -23.50
CA GLY A 422 -4.54 38.47 -24.83
C GLY A 422 -5.13 39.89 -24.89
N PRO A 423 -5.44 40.41 -26.07
CA PRO A 423 -6.18 41.64 -26.21
C PRO A 423 -7.64 41.46 -25.77
N ASP A 424 -8.26 42.55 -25.36
CA ASP A 424 -9.71 42.67 -25.10
C ASP A 424 -10.32 41.67 -24.11
N LEU A 425 -9.50 41.09 -23.22
CA LEU A 425 -9.98 40.20 -22.15
C LEU A 425 -10.72 40.99 -21.08
N SER A 426 -11.78 40.40 -20.56
CA SER A 426 -12.67 41.01 -19.57
C SER A 426 -12.88 40.14 -18.34
N LEU A 427 -13.51 40.72 -17.32
CA LEU A 427 -13.97 39.97 -16.15
C LEU A 427 -15.00 38.90 -16.49
N ALA A 428 -15.73 39.08 -17.59
CA ALA A 428 -16.70 38.08 -18.09
C ALA A 428 -15.97 36.84 -18.61
N ASP A 429 -14.87 37.02 -19.33
CA ASP A 429 -14.05 35.92 -19.83
C ASP A 429 -13.45 35.13 -18.67
N LEU A 430 -12.93 35.82 -17.64
CA LEU A 430 -12.43 35.21 -16.40
C LEU A 430 -13.49 34.34 -15.72
N LYS A 431 -14.68 34.91 -15.50
CA LYS A 431 -15.81 34.17 -14.91
C LYS A 431 -16.24 32.97 -15.77
N GLY A 432 -16.22 33.12 -17.09
CA GLY A 432 -16.53 32.07 -18.04
C GLY A 432 -15.57 30.89 -17.95
N ILE A 433 -14.26 31.14 -17.95
CA ILE A 433 -13.21 30.12 -17.82
C ILE A 433 -13.29 29.41 -16.48
N ILE A 434 -13.39 30.15 -15.38
CA ILE A 434 -13.53 29.60 -14.03
C ILE A 434 -14.78 28.71 -13.94
N SER A 435 -15.93 29.19 -14.45
CA SER A 435 -17.17 28.44 -14.44
C SER A 435 -17.08 27.17 -15.30
N GLN A 436 -16.38 27.20 -16.42
CA GLN A 436 -16.12 26.04 -17.26
C GLN A 436 -15.25 24.99 -16.53
N PHE A 437 -14.18 25.42 -15.86
CA PHE A 437 -13.32 24.55 -15.08
C PHE A 437 -14.11 23.86 -13.96
N PHE A 438 -14.81 24.65 -13.14
CA PHE A 438 -15.56 24.10 -12.00
C PHE A 438 -16.72 23.20 -12.42
N ARG A 439 -17.34 23.46 -13.55
CA ARG A 439 -18.38 22.58 -14.11
C ARG A 439 -17.82 21.19 -14.44
N ARG A 440 -16.57 21.11 -14.94
CA ARG A 440 -15.92 19.85 -15.27
C ARG A 440 -15.56 19.02 -14.04
N ILE A 441 -15.39 19.64 -12.87
CA ILE A 441 -15.20 18.95 -11.60
C ILE A 441 -16.50 18.79 -10.79
N GLY A 442 -17.66 18.98 -11.43
CA GLY A 442 -18.97 18.77 -10.82
C GLY A 442 -19.48 19.90 -9.93
N MET A 443 -18.81 21.04 -9.88
CA MET A 443 -19.20 22.20 -9.08
C MET A 443 -19.97 23.22 -9.94
N HIS A 444 -21.29 23.26 -9.85
CA HIS A 444 -22.13 24.11 -10.68
C HIS A 444 -22.55 25.42 -10.04
N ARG A 445 -22.52 25.51 -8.71
CA ARG A 445 -22.99 26.68 -7.94
C ARG A 445 -21.79 27.52 -7.50
N LEU A 446 -21.49 28.58 -8.24
CA LEU A 446 -20.41 29.52 -7.95
C LEU A 446 -20.95 30.91 -7.58
N ARG A 447 -20.23 31.60 -6.72
CA ARG A 447 -20.39 33.03 -6.43
C ARG A 447 -19.04 33.74 -6.53
N PHE A 448 -19.08 34.95 -7.09
CA PHE A 448 -17.91 35.83 -7.18
C PHE A 448 -18.19 37.04 -6.29
N LYS A 449 -17.26 37.35 -5.40
CA LYS A 449 -17.35 38.47 -4.46
C LYS A 449 -16.18 39.40 -4.70
N PRO A 450 -16.39 40.73 -4.81
CA PRO A 450 -15.29 41.68 -4.90
C PRO A 450 -14.35 41.55 -3.69
N THR A 451 -13.04 41.65 -3.92
CA THR A 451 -12.00 41.62 -2.91
C THR A 451 -10.84 42.51 -3.32
N TYR A 452 -9.81 42.57 -2.51
CA TYR A 452 -8.58 43.26 -2.81
C TYR A 452 -7.38 42.31 -2.85
N ASN A 453 -6.59 42.43 -3.92
CA ASN A 453 -5.26 41.81 -4.02
C ASN A 453 -4.29 42.86 -4.58
N PRO A 454 -3.03 42.95 -4.10
CA PRO A 454 -2.08 43.98 -4.54
C PRO A 454 -1.81 43.96 -6.05
N TYR A 455 -1.82 42.78 -6.68
CA TYR A 455 -1.41 42.57 -8.08
C TYR A 455 -2.58 42.44 -9.07
N THR A 456 -3.83 42.53 -8.62
CA THR A 456 -5.01 42.48 -9.50
C THR A 456 -5.97 43.64 -9.26
N GLU A 457 -6.58 44.15 -10.34
CA GLU A 457 -7.65 45.15 -10.31
C GLU A 457 -8.49 45.03 -11.59
N PRO A 458 -9.78 44.69 -11.50
CA PRO A 458 -10.51 44.27 -10.30
C PRO A 458 -10.12 42.87 -9.80
N SER A 459 -10.38 42.62 -8.51
CA SER A 459 -10.10 41.35 -7.83
C SER A 459 -11.40 40.71 -7.34
N MET A 460 -11.45 39.38 -7.36
CA MET A 460 -12.61 38.62 -6.92
C MET A 460 -12.20 37.38 -6.13
N GLU A 461 -12.90 37.13 -5.02
CA GLU A 461 -12.95 35.82 -4.38
C GLU A 461 -13.93 34.91 -5.10
N ILE A 462 -13.62 33.62 -5.16
CA ILE A 462 -14.44 32.58 -5.74
C ILE A 462 -14.98 31.69 -4.64
N TYR A 463 -16.29 31.55 -4.56
CA TYR A 463 -16.98 30.66 -3.63
C TYR A 463 -17.73 29.57 -4.38
N ALA A 464 -17.64 28.33 -3.90
CA ALA A 464 -18.50 27.23 -4.32
C ALA A 464 -19.44 26.80 -3.17
N TYR A 465 -20.64 26.37 -3.51
CA TYR A 465 -21.54 25.79 -2.54
C TYR A 465 -21.18 24.34 -2.29
N HIS A 466 -20.89 24.01 -1.04
CA HIS A 466 -20.57 22.66 -0.61
C HIS A 466 -21.83 21.97 -0.12
N GLU A 467 -22.38 21.04 -0.89
CA GLU A 467 -23.66 20.39 -0.58
C GLU A 467 -23.62 19.64 0.78
N ALA A 468 -22.55 18.87 1.05
CA ALA A 468 -22.42 18.11 2.31
C ALA A 468 -22.26 19.01 3.55
N LEU A 469 -21.70 20.22 3.40
CA LEU A 469 -21.56 21.18 4.51
C LEU A 469 -22.74 22.18 4.57
N GLY A 470 -23.60 22.21 3.56
CA GLY A 470 -24.73 23.14 3.46
C GLY A 470 -24.35 24.62 3.44
N ARG A 471 -23.11 24.98 3.05
CA ARG A 471 -22.59 26.35 3.11
C ARG A 471 -21.71 26.71 1.92
N TRP A 472 -21.53 28.01 1.72
CA TRP A 472 -20.56 28.56 0.76
C TRP A 472 -19.14 28.48 1.35
N VAL A 473 -18.21 27.96 0.57
CA VAL A 473 -16.80 27.82 0.93
C VAL A 473 -15.96 28.59 -0.10
N GLU A 474 -15.03 29.39 0.37
CA GLU A 474 -14.04 30.01 -0.49
C GLU A 474 -13.10 28.96 -1.07
N ILE A 475 -12.93 28.98 -2.40
CA ILE A 475 -12.12 28.02 -3.13
C ILE A 475 -10.95 28.67 -3.84
N GLY A 476 -10.90 30.00 -3.93
CA GLY A 476 -9.79 30.72 -4.52
C GLY A 476 -10.05 32.19 -4.77
N ASN A 477 -9.03 32.82 -5.32
CA ASN A 477 -8.99 34.21 -5.70
C ASN A 477 -8.74 34.36 -7.20
N SER A 478 -9.19 35.49 -7.78
CA SER A 478 -9.01 35.77 -9.19
C SER A 478 -9.03 37.27 -9.47
N GLY A 479 -8.59 37.67 -10.64
CA GLY A 479 -8.62 39.07 -11.05
C GLY A 479 -7.95 39.31 -12.40
N ILE A 480 -7.86 40.58 -12.76
CA ILE A 480 -7.10 41.05 -13.92
C ILE A 480 -5.77 41.61 -13.39
N PHE A 481 -4.64 41.17 -13.91
CA PHE A 481 -3.33 41.70 -13.49
C PHE A 481 -3.22 43.16 -13.82
N ARG A 482 -2.63 43.92 -12.89
CA ARG A 482 -2.53 45.36 -12.98
C ARG A 482 -1.55 45.81 -14.05
N PRO A 483 -1.77 46.99 -14.69
CA PRO A 483 -0.83 47.57 -15.63
C PRO A 483 0.56 47.78 -15.02
N GLU A 484 0.62 48.10 -13.71
CA GLU A 484 1.87 48.32 -12.94
C GLU A 484 2.72 47.04 -12.83
N MET A 485 2.12 45.88 -13.01
CA MET A 485 2.83 44.61 -13.13
C MET A 485 3.23 44.31 -14.58
N LEU A 486 2.32 44.48 -15.54
CA LEU A 486 2.49 44.00 -16.92
C LEU A 486 3.35 44.94 -17.78
N GLN A 487 3.14 46.25 -17.69
CA GLN A 487 3.82 47.21 -18.57
C GLN A 487 5.31 47.38 -18.26
N PRO A 488 5.78 47.31 -17.00
CA PRO A 488 7.22 47.27 -16.71
C PRO A 488 7.93 46.07 -17.35
N MET A 489 7.24 44.92 -17.52
CA MET A 489 7.75 43.72 -18.23
C MET A 489 7.97 44.00 -19.71
N GLY A 490 7.26 45.00 -20.28
CA GLY A 490 7.28 45.37 -21.70
C GLY A 490 6.11 44.82 -22.50
N LEU A 491 5.05 44.38 -21.84
CA LEU A 491 3.81 44.00 -22.52
C LEU A 491 3.08 45.28 -23.00
N PRO A 492 2.50 45.25 -24.24
CA PRO A 492 1.73 46.36 -24.74
C PRO A 492 0.49 46.68 -23.90
N PRO A 493 0.03 47.95 -23.82
CA PRO A 493 -1.10 48.31 -22.97
C PRO A 493 -2.42 47.65 -23.30
N ASN A 494 -2.60 47.20 -24.55
CA ASN A 494 -3.79 46.48 -25.02
C ASN A 494 -3.78 44.99 -24.61
N ILE A 495 -2.67 44.45 -24.09
CA ILE A 495 -2.63 43.06 -23.62
C ILE A 495 -3.06 43.05 -22.15
N GLN A 496 -4.12 42.34 -21.90
CA GLN A 496 -4.64 42.08 -20.56
C GLN A 496 -4.33 40.65 -20.13
N VAL A 497 -4.23 40.43 -18.83
CA VAL A 497 -4.03 39.09 -18.25
C VAL A 497 -5.05 38.85 -17.17
N ILE A 498 -5.93 37.90 -17.41
CA ILE A 498 -6.88 37.41 -16.42
C ILE A 498 -6.28 36.18 -15.73
N ALA A 499 -6.34 36.13 -14.39
CA ALA A 499 -5.68 35.09 -13.62
C ALA A 499 -6.52 34.63 -12.42
N TRP A 500 -6.23 33.42 -11.93
CA TRP A 500 -6.83 32.84 -10.72
C TRP A 500 -5.85 31.93 -10.01
N GLY A 501 -6.05 31.79 -8.70
CA GLY A 501 -5.32 30.87 -7.83
C GLY A 501 -6.28 30.08 -6.94
N LEU A 502 -6.16 28.75 -6.93
CA LEU A 502 -6.97 27.82 -6.14
C LEU A 502 -6.07 26.93 -5.30
N SER A 503 -6.57 26.36 -4.20
CA SER A 503 -5.90 25.26 -3.49
C SER A 503 -6.26 23.91 -4.14
N LEU A 504 -5.33 22.97 -4.19
CA LEU A 504 -5.57 21.60 -4.62
C LEU A 504 -6.14 20.74 -3.47
N GLU A 505 -5.69 21.01 -2.24
CA GLU A 505 -6.03 20.21 -1.06
C GLU A 505 -7.50 20.31 -0.68
N ARG A 506 -8.10 21.50 -0.75
CA ARG A 506 -9.51 21.69 -0.37
C ARG A 506 -10.47 20.83 -1.19
N PRO A 507 -10.42 20.81 -2.54
CA PRO A 507 -11.21 19.87 -3.34
C PRO A 507 -10.89 18.41 -3.02
N THR A 508 -9.63 18.08 -2.76
CA THR A 508 -9.22 16.71 -2.41
C THR A 508 -9.82 16.27 -1.08
N MET A 509 -9.79 17.13 -0.06
CA MET A 509 -10.41 16.83 1.23
C MET A 509 -11.91 16.60 1.10
N ILE A 510 -12.58 17.41 0.31
CA ILE A 510 -14.01 17.27 0.03
C ILE A 510 -14.31 15.94 -0.64
N LEU A 511 -13.57 15.61 -1.69
CA LEU A 511 -13.77 14.39 -2.48
C LEU A 511 -13.57 13.12 -1.66
N TYR A 512 -12.57 13.12 -0.77
CA TYR A 512 -12.24 11.94 0.04
C TYR A 512 -12.83 11.98 1.47
N GLY A 513 -13.66 12.97 1.78
CA GLY A 513 -14.31 13.09 3.07
C GLY A 513 -13.36 13.34 4.25
N LEU A 514 -12.21 13.97 3.98
CA LEU A 514 -11.20 14.26 4.99
C LEU A 514 -11.51 15.56 5.72
N SER A 515 -11.47 15.54 7.05
CA SER A 515 -11.69 16.72 7.90
C SER A 515 -10.40 17.42 8.33
N ASN A 516 -9.24 16.76 8.15
CA ASN A 516 -7.95 17.28 8.56
C ASN A 516 -6.95 17.20 7.39
N ILE A 517 -6.40 18.36 7.01
CA ILE A 517 -5.43 18.45 5.91
C ILE A 517 -4.16 17.61 6.16
N ARG A 518 -3.81 17.34 7.43
CA ARG A 518 -2.65 16.51 7.80
C ARG A 518 -2.79 15.06 7.35
N ASP A 519 -4.02 14.60 7.09
CA ASP A 519 -4.27 13.25 6.58
C ASP A 519 -3.85 13.09 5.10
N LEU A 520 -3.51 14.20 4.45
CA LEU A 520 -2.95 14.23 3.09
C LEU A 520 -1.42 14.34 3.04
N PHE A 521 -0.73 14.42 4.19
CA PHE A 521 0.71 14.71 4.22
C PHE A 521 1.47 13.86 5.24
N GLY A 522 2.69 13.49 4.86
CA GLY A 522 3.68 12.90 5.75
C GLY A 522 3.30 11.56 6.34
N HIS A 523 3.75 11.29 7.56
CA HIS A 523 3.61 10.01 8.26
C HIS A 523 2.18 9.67 8.72
N ARG A 524 1.25 10.61 8.67
CA ARG A 524 -0.15 10.40 9.04
C ARG A 524 -1.02 9.90 7.90
N VAL A 525 -0.49 9.90 6.69
CA VAL A 525 -1.23 9.38 5.53
C VAL A 525 -1.49 7.89 5.71
N SER A 526 -2.75 7.49 5.66
CA SER A 526 -3.13 6.08 5.71
C SER A 526 -2.73 5.37 4.42
N LEU A 527 -1.81 4.40 4.50
CA LEU A 527 -1.44 3.55 3.37
C LEU A 527 -2.64 2.74 2.86
N GLN A 528 -3.55 2.36 3.75
CA GLN A 528 -4.77 1.66 3.38
C GLN A 528 -5.67 2.55 2.52
N THR A 529 -5.84 3.83 2.89
CA THR A 529 -6.59 4.81 2.08
C THR A 529 -5.99 4.95 0.68
N ILE A 530 -4.66 4.94 0.55
CA ILE A 530 -3.98 5.01 -0.76
C ILE A 530 -4.29 3.75 -1.59
N ARG A 531 -4.33 2.57 -0.97
CA ARG A 531 -4.60 1.31 -1.64
C ARG A 531 -6.06 1.15 -2.08
N ASP A 532 -6.99 1.55 -1.23
CA ASP A 532 -8.43 1.27 -1.40
C ASP A 532 -9.15 2.36 -2.20
N ASN A 533 -8.59 3.56 -2.32
CA ASN A 533 -9.23 4.64 -3.05
C ASN A 533 -9.35 4.33 -4.54
N PRO A 534 -10.53 4.48 -5.11
CA PRO A 534 -10.78 4.29 -6.53
C PRO A 534 -10.06 5.35 -7.38
N ILE A 535 -10.13 5.20 -8.68
CA ILE A 535 -9.72 6.25 -9.63
C ILE A 535 -10.55 7.50 -9.33
N CYS A 536 -9.86 8.65 -9.14
CA CYS A 536 -10.55 9.93 -9.01
C CYS A 536 -11.16 10.31 -10.36
N ARG A 537 -12.45 10.58 -10.35
CA ARG A 537 -13.16 11.20 -11.48
C ARG A 537 -14.07 12.28 -10.94
N LEU A 538 -13.77 13.52 -11.26
CA LEU A 538 -14.55 14.67 -10.86
C LEU A 538 -15.61 14.98 -11.92
N GLY A 539 -16.81 15.36 -11.50
CA GLY A 539 -17.86 15.79 -12.42
C GLY A 539 -18.65 14.69 -13.13
N TRP A 540 -18.57 13.43 -12.65
CA TRP A 540 -19.36 12.31 -13.18
C TRP A 540 -20.62 12.07 -12.34
#